data_a5df5c23a2da8ddfb3959125a4035aaf
#
_entry.id   a5df5c23a2da8ddfb3959125a4035aaf
#
_cell.length_a   1.000
_cell.length_b   1.000
_cell.length_c   1.000
_cell.angle_alpha   90.00
_cell.angle_beta   90.00
_cell.angle_gamma   90.00
#
_symmetry.space_group_name_H-M   'P 1'
#
loop_
_entity.id
_entity.type
_entity.pdbx_description
1 polymer ?
#
loop_
_entity_poly.entity_id
_entity_poly.type
_entity_poly.pdbx_seq_one_letter_code
_entity_poly.pdbx_strand_id
1 'polypeptide(L)' 'MSAPDKTGPGMGQWLPIQIAPDDCDLELGRLHKTGILPWTFPCRRRSGVWFNVWADEAVLISPSYWRIWRSGR' A
#
# COMPACT_ATOMS: atom_id res chain seq x y z
N MET A 1 -3.32 -22.32 15.40
CA MET A 1 -3.24 -21.92 15.19
C MET A 1 -3.31 -21.25 14.76
N SER A 2 -3.30 -20.63 14.50
CA SER A 2 -3.34 -19.97 14.15
C SER A 2 -3.59 -19.36 13.61
N ALA A 3 -3.70 -19.10 13.51
CA ALA A 3 -4.18 -18.48 12.93
C ALA A 3 -3.98 -17.53 12.28
N PRO A 4 -3.71 -17.12 11.97
CA PRO A 4 -3.54 -16.03 11.46
C PRO A 4 -3.86 -15.91 10.18
N ASP A 5 -3.91 -16.31 9.79
CA ASP A 5 -4.18 -16.32 8.78
C ASP A 5 -5.28 -15.81 8.39
N LYS A 6 -6.00 -15.59 8.90
CA LYS A 6 -7.09 -15.04 8.62
C LYS A 6 -6.87 -13.83 7.96
N THR A 7 -5.81 -13.25 8.00
CA THR A 7 -5.66 -12.00 7.36
C THR A 7 -5.47 -12.07 5.90
N GLY A 8 -5.05 -13.02 5.32
CA GLY A 8 -4.89 -13.08 3.92
C GLY A 8 -4.15 -11.88 3.32
N PRO A 9 -3.83 -11.94 2.03
CA PRO A 9 -3.10 -10.87 1.36
C PRO A 9 -3.88 -9.58 1.36
N GLY A 10 -3.22 -8.49 1.66
CA GLY A 10 -3.87 -7.21 1.61
C GLY A 10 -4.68 -6.84 2.80
N MET A 11 -4.77 -7.74 3.76
CA MET A 11 -5.55 -7.47 4.93
C MET A 11 -4.67 -7.19 6.12
N GLY A 12 -3.86 -6.20 6.05
CA GLY A 12 -2.98 -5.86 7.13
C GLY A 12 -1.60 -6.42 6.97
N GLN A 13 -1.41 -7.35 6.08
CA GLN A 13 -0.11 -7.91 5.81
C GLN A 13 0.55 -7.14 4.68
N TRP A 14 1.75 -6.64 4.92
CA TRP A 14 2.48 -5.91 3.91
C TRP A 14 3.07 -6.87 2.88
N LEU A 15 2.97 -6.51 1.62
CA LEU A 15 3.51 -7.30 0.51
C LEU A 15 4.53 -6.47 -0.24
N PRO A 16 5.47 -7.12 -0.94
CA PRO A 16 6.50 -6.37 -1.65
C PRO A 16 5.92 -5.56 -2.80
N ILE A 17 6.46 -4.37 -2.98
CA ILE A 17 5.93 -3.45 -3.97
C ILE A 17 6.03 -3.99 -5.39
N GLN A 18 6.94 -4.93 -5.63
CA GLN A 18 7.14 -5.47 -6.97
C GLN A 18 5.91 -6.20 -7.49
N ILE A 19 5.07 -6.68 -6.60
CA ILE A 19 3.86 -7.40 -7.03
C ILE A 19 2.60 -6.58 -6.79
N ALA A 20 2.73 -5.28 -6.61
CA ALA A 20 1.56 -4.43 -6.38
C ALA A 20 0.69 -4.38 -7.63
N PRO A 21 -0.63 -4.49 -7.49
CA PRO A 21 -1.51 -4.38 -8.65
C PRO A 21 -1.67 -2.93 -9.08
N ASP A 22 -1.97 -2.74 -10.36
CA ASP A 22 -2.26 -1.42 -10.88
C ASP A 22 -3.73 -1.08 -10.65
N ASP A 23 -4.03 0.19 -10.67
CA ASP A 23 -5.40 0.69 -10.65
C ASP A 23 -6.23 0.20 -9.46
N CYS A 24 -5.58 0.01 -8.33
CA CYS A 24 -6.24 -0.36 -7.08
C CYS A 24 -5.83 0.64 -6.01
N ASP A 25 -6.75 0.92 -5.10
CA ASP A 25 -6.44 1.78 -3.98
C ASP A 25 -5.62 1.00 -2.97
N LEU A 26 -4.40 1.42 -2.77
CA LEU A 26 -3.44 0.71 -1.94
C LEU A 26 -2.91 1.62 -0.84
N GLU A 27 -2.62 1.00 0.29
CA GLU A 27 -1.84 1.65 1.33
C GLU A 27 -0.39 1.32 1.06
N LEU A 28 0.45 2.34 0.94
CA LEU A 28 1.86 2.13 0.65
C LEU A 28 2.69 2.34 1.89
N GLY A 29 3.78 1.61 1.99
CA GLY A 29 4.68 1.73 3.12
C GLY A 29 6.12 1.76 2.66
N ARG A 30 6.95 2.40 3.44
CA ARG A 30 8.38 2.41 3.18
C ARG A 30 9.09 1.80 4.37
N LEU A 31 10.25 1.24 4.11
CA LEU A 31 11.03 0.63 5.16
C LEU A 31 11.70 1.71 6.00
N HIS A 32 11.64 1.52 7.29
CA HIS A 32 12.24 2.44 8.25
C HIS A 32 12.93 1.59 9.32
N LYS A 33 13.86 2.19 10.02
CA LYS A 33 14.60 1.42 11.01
C LYS A 33 13.72 0.83 12.11
N THR A 34 12.57 1.41 12.34
CA THR A 34 11.66 0.89 13.35
C THR A 34 10.54 0.05 12.76
N GLY A 35 10.57 -0.23 11.47
CA GLY A 35 9.54 -1.03 10.84
C GLY A 35 9.10 -0.39 9.54
N ILE A 36 7.84 -0.56 9.21
CA ILE A 36 7.29 -0.02 7.98
C ILE A 36 6.45 1.20 8.32
N LEU A 37 6.78 2.33 7.68
CA LEU A 37 6.04 3.56 7.87
C LEU A 37 5.07 3.73 6.71
N PRO A 38 3.77 3.73 6.96
CA PRO A 38 2.82 3.89 5.87
C PRO A 38 2.62 5.36 5.51
N TRP A 39 2.31 5.60 4.23
CA TRP A 39 1.76 6.89 3.84
C TRP A 39 0.31 6.94 4.28
N THR A 40 -0.20 8.12 4.53
CA THR A 40 -1.49 8.28 5.20
C THR A 40 -2.64 8.53 4.23
N PHE A 41 -2.45 8.23 2.98
CA PHE A 41 -3.49 8.38 1.96
C PHE A 41 -3.41 7.21 1.01
N PRO A 42 -4.52 6.86 0.37
CA PRO A 42 -4.50 5.78 -0.59
C PRO A 42 -3.78 6.20 -1.86
N CYS A 43 -3.06 5.26 -2.44
CA CYS A 43 -2.36 5.50 -3.69
C CYS A 43 -2.78 4.47 -4.70
N ARG A 44 -2.68 4.84 -5.96
CA ARG A 44 -3.01 3.96 -7.07
C ARG A 44 -1.90 4.09 -8.09
N ARG A 45 -1.45 2.98 -8.64
CA ARG A 45 -0.40 3.04 -9.65
C ARG A 45 -1.03 2.96 -11.03
N ARG A 46 -0.62 3.85 -11.89
CA ARG A 46 -1.11 3.89 -13.24
C ARG A 46 0.06 4.21 -14.15
N SER A 47 0.32 3.33 -15.10
CA SER A 47 1.42 3.51 -16.05
C SER A 47 2.75 3.76 -15.33
N GLY A 48 2.98 3.03 -14.26
CA GLY A 48 4.23 3.12 -13.54
C GLY A 48 4.36 4.32 -12.62
N VAL A 49 3.31 5.10 -12.47
CA VAL A 49 3.33 6.32 -11.66
C VAL A 49 2.34 6.16 -10.52
N TRP A 50 2.77 6.54 -9.31
CA TRP A 50 1.89 6.52 -8.16
C TRP A 50 1.10 7.82 -8.07
N PHE A 51 -0.18 7.69 -7.77
CA PHE A 51 -1.07 8.83 -7.61
C PHE A 51 -1.71 8.80 -6.23
N ASN A 52 -1.83 9.97 -5.63
CA ASN A 52 -2.60 10.14 -4.41
C ASN A 52 -4.06 10.18 -4.84
N VAL A 53 -4.83 9.19 -4.43
CA VAL A 53 -6.22 9.05 -4.87
C VAL A 53 -7.07 10.20 -4.36
N TRP A 54 -6.82 10.66 -3.13
CA TRP A 54 -7.62 11.73 -2.56
C TRP A 54 -7.37 13.07 -3.26
N ALA A 55 -6.11 13.33 -3.61
CA ALA A 55 -5.76 14.59 -4.23
C ALA A 55 -5.79 14.53 -5.76
N ASP A 56 -5.87 13.33 -6.31
CA ASP A 56 -5.86 13.11 -7.75
C ASP A 56 -4.60 13.73 -8.38
N GLU A 57 -3.48 13.47 -7.75
CA GLU A 57 -2.21 14.01 -8.20
C GLU A 57 -1.14 12.95 -8.14
N ALA A 58 -0.20 13.02 -9.06
CA ALA A 58 0.97 12.15 -9.02
C ALA A 58 1.82 12.49 -7.80
N VAL A 59 2.42 11.47 -7.22
CA VAL A 59 3.31 11.65 -6.07
C VAL A 59 4.65 11.00 -6.40
N LEU A 60 5.71 11.67 -6.00
CA LEU A 60 7.06 11.16 -6.25
C LEU A 60 7.51 10.45 -4.98
N ILE A 61 7.19 9.17 -4.90
CA ILE A 61 7.54 8.38 -3.74
C ILE A 61 8.13 7.07 -4.19
N SER A 62 8.88 6.43 -3.30
CA SER A 62 9.51 5.15 -3.56
C SER A 62 9.08 4.16 -2.49
N PRO A 63 7.88 3.62 -2.61
CA PRO A 63 7.41 2.69 -1.60
C PRO A 63 8.13 1.35 -1.71
N SER A 64 8.20 0.63 -0.61
CA SER A 64 8.79 -0.69 -0.57
C SER A 64 7.72 -1.76 -0.42
N TYR A 65 6.58 -1.42 0.14
CA TYR A 65 5.53 -2.38 0.47
C TYR A 65 4.17 -1.79 0.18
N TRP A 66 3.18 -2.67 0.05
CA TRP A 66 1.80 -2.26 -0.17
C TRP A 66 0.86 -3.23 0.52
N ARG A 67 -0.36 -2.78 0.72
CA ARG A 67 -1.47 -3.62 1.12
C ARG A 67 -2.74 -2.89 0.72
N ILE A 68 -3.86 -3.59 0.74
CA ILE A 68 -5.11 -3.00 0.31
C ILE A 68 -5.49 -1.86 1.24
N TRP A 69 -5.87 -0.73 0.67
CA TRP A 69 -6.35 0.38 1.47
C TRP A 69 -7.70 0.01 2.08
N ARG A 70 -7.81 0.20 3.38
CA ARG A 70 -9.02 -0.14 4.09
C ARG A 70 -9.84 1.12 4.28
N SER A 71 -10.74 1.39 3.35
CA SER A 71 -11.61 2.56 3.49
C SER A 71 -12.57 2.34 4.64
N GLY A 72 -13.12 3.41 5.15
CA GLY A 72 -14.06 3.29 6.24
C GLY A 72 -13.43 3.36 7.60
N ARG A 73 -12.16 3.65 7.67
CA ARG A 73 -11.51 3.78 8.96
C ARG A 73 -11.32 5.17 9.34
#